data_210bc8b4039786ddb068de852970481a
#
_entry.id   210bc8b4039786ddb068de852970481a
#
_cell.length_a   1.000
_cell.length_b   1.000
_cell.length_c   1.000
_cell.angle_alpha   90.00
_cell.angle_beta   90.00
_cell.angle_gamma   90.00
#
_symmetry.space_group_name_H-M   'P 1'
#
loop_
_entity.id
_entity.type
_entity.pdbx_description
1 polymer ?
#
loop_
_entity_poly.entity_id
_entity_poly.type
_entity_poly.pdbx_seq_one_letter_code
_entity_poly.pdbx_strand_id
1 'polypeptide(L)'
;AASDVYKRQALQDVKRGIRMFDKLKVKILGLIDNMSHFIGDDGKKYAIFGEGGVKKTAEEFKKDFMGEIPIDPEVGKQGDLGSPIVESKPDHEISKIYFKFAEKIKSIYL
;
A
#
# COMPACT_ATOMS: atom_id res chain seq x y z
N ALA A 1 -11.52 -12.07 16.04
CA ALA A 1 -10.59 -11.09 16.57
C ALA A 1 -10.81 -9.72 15.94
N ALA A 2 -10.44 -8.65 16.65
CA ALA A 2 -10.60 -7.28 16.15
C ALA A 2 -9.87 -7.06 14.82
N SER A 3 -8.67 -7.65 14.66
CA SER A 3 -7.88 -7.55 13.43
C SER A 3 -8.61 -8.13 12.22
N ASP A 4 -9.39 -9.20 12.40
CA ASP A 4 -10.17 -9.80 11.32
C ASP A 4 -11.31 -8.90 10.87
N VAL A 5 -11.95 -8.20 11.81
CA VAL A 5 -13.01 -7.24 11.51
C VAL A 5 -12.47 -6.07 10.71
N TYR A 6 -11.37 -5.49 11.14
CA TYR A 6 -10.72 -4.39 10.44
C TYR A 6 -10.25 -4.78 9.04
N LYS A 7 -9.69 -5.99 8.92
CA LYS A 7 -9.27 -6.52 7.62
C LYS A 7 -10.43 -6.61 6.64
N ARG A 8 -11.57 -7.19 7.07
CA ARG A 8 -12.75 -7.31 6.23
C ARG A 8 -13.29 -5.95 5.82
N GLN A 9 -13.38 -5.01 6.77
CA GLN A 9 -13.87 -3.67 6.50
C GLN A 9 -12.99 -2.94 5.51
N ALA A 10 -11.68 -3.00 5.69
CA ALA A 10 -10.72 -2.37 4.80
C ALA A 10 -10.84 -2.93 3.37
N LEU A 11 -10.94 -4.26 3.22
CA LEU A 11 -11.08 -4.89 1.91
C LEU A 11 -12.41 -4.56 1.25
N GLN A 12 -13.50 -4.47 2.02
CA GLN A 12 -14.79 -4.05 1.48
C GLN A 12 -14.74 -2.61 0.96
N ASP A 13 -14.07 -1.73 1.68
CA ASP A 13 -13.92 -0.33 1.27
C ASP A 13 -13.10 -0.22 -0.02
N VAL A 14 -12.03 -1.00 -0.14
CA VAL A 14 -11.22 -1.08 -1.37
C VAL A 14 -12.08 -1.55 -2.54
N LYS A 15 -12.85 -2.61 -2.36
CA LYS A 15 -13.73 -3.14 -3.42
C LYS A 15 -14.77 -2.12 -3.85
N ARG A 16 -15.38 -1.39 -2.91
CA ARG A 16 -16.31 -0.30 -3.23
C ARG A 16 -15.63 0.81 -4.04
N GLY A 17 -14.41 1.18 -3.64
CA GLY A 17 -13.63 2.17 -4.36
C GLY A 17 -13.33 1.75 -5.79
N ILE A 18 -12.93 0.50 -6.00
CA ILE A 18 -12.68 -0.05 -7.34
C ILE A 18 -13.94 0.02 -8.20
N ARG A 19 -15.08 -0.44 -7.66
CA ARG A 19 -16.36 -0.41 -8.39
C ARG A 19 -16.77 1.02 -8.76
N MET A 20 -16.58 1.95 -7.84
CA MET A 20 -16.89 3.36 -8.08
C MET A 20 -16.03 3.93 -9.21
N PHE A 21 -14.72 3.73 -9.17
CA PHE A 21 -13.81 4.20 -10.20
C PHE A 21 -14.11 3.55 -11.55
N ASP A 22 -14.39 2.24 -11.57
CA ASP A 22 -14.75 1.55 -12.81
C ASP A 22 -16.06 2.10 -13.38
N LYS A 23 -17.05 2.39 -12.52
CA LYS A 23 -18.33 2.98 -12.94
C LYS A 23 -18.14 4.38 -13.53
N LEU A 24 -17.27 5.17 -12.93
CA LEU A 24 -16.95 6.52 -13.40
C LEU A 24 -15.94 6.53 -14.55
N LYS A 25 -15.47 5.37 -14.97
CA LYS A 25 -14.46 5.21 -16.03
C LYS A 25 -13.13 5.91 -15.69
N VAL A 26 -12.80 5.95 -14.40
CA VAL A 26 -11.50 6.42 -13.94
C VAL A 26 -10.55 5.22 -13.94
N LYS A 27 -9.45 5.35 -14.65
CA LYS A 27 -8.47 4.27 -14.78
C LYS A 27 -7.72 4.03 -13.46
N ILE A 28 -7.71 2.78 -13.01
CA ILE A 28 -6.92 2.36 -11.85
C ILE A 28 -5.61 1.77 -12.38
N LEU A 29 -4.48 2.39 -12.06
CA LEU A 29 -3.16 1.94 -12.51
C LEU A 29 -2.67 0.70 -11.77
N GLY A 30 -3.14 0.50 -10.54
CA GLY A 30 -2.77 -0.64 -9.73
C GLY A 30 -3.22 -0.49 -8.29
N LEU A 31 -2.97 -1.52 -7.50
CA LEU A 31 -3.27 -1.56 -6.08
C LEU A 31 -1.98 -1.71 -5.28
N ILE A 32 -1.91 -0.98 -4.18
CA ILE A 32 -0.78 -1.04 -3.24
C ILE A 32 -1.33 -1.47 -1.88
N ASP A 33 -0.69 -2.45 -1.27
CA ASP A 33 -1.01 -2.87 0.10
C ASP A 33 -0.19 -2.01 1.07
N ASN A 34 -0.77 -0.89 1.47
CA ASN A 34 -0.13 0.02 2.41
C ASN A 34 -0.31 -0.48 3.84
N MET A 35 0.69 -0.29 4.68
CA MET A 35 0.71 -0.79 6.06
C MET A 35 0.50 -2.31 6.12
N SER A 36 1.09 -3.03 5.17
CA SER A 36 0.87 -4.47 5.02
C SER A 36 1.41 -5.28 6.20
N HIS A 37 2.53 -4.85 6.77
CA HIS A 37 3.21 -5.56 7.84
C HIS A 37 4.20 -4.63 8.53
N PHE A 38 4.75 -5.07 9.67
CA PHE A 38 5.93 -4.43 10.22
C PHE A 38 7.03 -5.48 10.43
N ILE A 39 8.27 -5.01 10.47
CA ILE A 39 9.42 -5.85 10.76
C ILE A 39 9.78 -5.65 12.23
N GLY A 40 9.71 -6.72 13.01
CA GLY A 40 10.04 -6.67 14.44
C GLY A 40 11.56 -6.60 14.67
N ASP A 41 11.95 -6.37 15.93
CA ASP A 41 13.36 -6.35 16.33
C ASP A 41 14.04 -7.70 16.12
N ASP A 42 13.25 -8.78 16.06
CA ASP A 42 13.72 -10.14 15.77
C ASP A 42 13.92 -10.40 14.27
N GLY A 43 13.67 -9.40 13.42
CA GLY A 43 13.77 -9.51 11.98
C GLY A 43 12.60 -10.21 11.32
N LYS A 44 11.58 -10.60 12.09
CA LYS A 44 10.42 -11.29 11.54
C LYS A 44 9.36 -10.32 11.03
N LYS A 45 8.63 -10.77 10.00
CA LYS A 45 7.53 -10.03 9.39
C LYS A 45 6.22 -10.33 10.13
N TYR A 46 5.53 -9.29 10.57
CA TYR A 46 4.24 -9.39 11.25
C TYR A 46 3.15 -8.71 10.43
N ALA A 47 2.27 -9.51 9.83
CA ALA A 47 1.14 -9.02 9.04
C ALA A 47 -0.06 -8.81 9.95
N ILE A 48 -0.18 -7.62 10.54
CA ILE A 48 -1.20 -7.30 11.55
C ILE A 48 -2.62 -7.42 10.97
N PHE A 49 -2.81 -7.00 9.71
CA PHE A 49 -4.12 -7.01 9.05
C PHE A 49 -4.32 -8.22 8.13
N GLY A 50 -3.48 -9.25 8.27
CA GLY A 50 -3.50 -10.46 7.45
C GLY A 50 -2.67 -10.32 6.18
N GLU A 51 -2.43 -11.44 5.48
CA GLU A 51 -1.60 -11.48 4.29
C GLU A 51 -2.43 -11.67 3.02
N GLY A 52 -2.01 -11.01 1.95
CA GLY A 52 -2.48 -11.28 0.60
C GLY A 52 -3.88 -10.80 0.27
N GLY A 53 -4.56 -10.08 1.16
CA GLY A 53 -5.93 -9.62 0.89
C GLY A 53 -6.02 -8.65 -0.28
N VAL A 54 -5.13 -7.67 -0.33
CA VAL A 54 -5.10 -6.68 -1.42
C VAL A 54 -4.67 -7.33 -2.73
N LYS A 55 -3.69 -8.25 -2.68
CA LYS A 55 -3.25 -8.99 -3.86
C LYS A 55 -4.37 -9.84 -4.45
N LYS A 56 -5.13 -10.55 -3.60
CA LYS A 56 -6.30 -11.32 -4.04
C LYS A 56 -7.38 -10.42 -4.63
N THR A 57 -7.61 -9.26 -4.02
CA THR A 57 -8.56 -8.28 -4.54
C THR A 57 -8.15 -7.77 -5.92
N ALA A 58 -6.86 -7.49 -6.11
CA ALA A 58 -6.33 -7.10 -7.41
C ALA A 58 -6.59 -8.18 -8.46
N GLU A 59 -6.35 -9.43 -8.14
CA GLU A 59 -6.62 -10.57 -9.02
C GLU A 59 -8.11 -10.68 -9.36
N GLU A 60 -8.98 -10.56 -8.34
CA GLU A 60 -10.43 -10.65 -8.51
C GLU A 60 -10.96 -9.58 -9.46
N PHE A 61 -10.48 -8.35 -9.34
CA PHE A 61 -10.92 -7.22 -10.17
C PHE A 61 -10.07 -6.98 -11.41
N LYS A 62 -9.11 -7.88 -11.67
CA LYS A 62 -8.19 -7.79 -12.84
C LYS A 62 -7.42 -6.48 -12.88
N LYS A 63 -6.94 -6.05 -11.72
CA LYS A 63 -6.06 -4.88 -11.57
C LYS A 63 -4.65 -5.34 -11.23
N ASP A 64 -3.66 -4.52 -11.56
CA ASP A 64 -2.27 -4.82 -11.21
C ASP A 64 -2.06 -4.69 -9.71
N PHE A 65 -1.33 -5.64 -9.12
CA PHE A 65 -0.83 -5.51 -7.76
C PHE A 65 0.59 -4.97 -7.82
N MET A 66 0.79 -3.75 -7.34
CA MET A 66 2.08 -3.06 -7.46
C MET A 66 3.07 -3.42 -6.35
N GLY A 67 2.58 -3.81 -5.20
CA GLY A 67 3.44 -4.20 -4.10
C GLY A 67 2.91 -3.83 -2.73
N GLU A 68 3.78 -3.95 -1.74
CA GLU A 68 3.48 -3.72 -0.33
C GLU A 68 4.33 -2.57 0.21
N ILE A 69 3.77 -1.82 1.16
CA ILE A 69 4.50 -0.83 1.95
C ILE A 69 4.38 -1.26 3.41
N PRO A 70 5.50 -1.53 4.10
CA PRO A 70 5.45 -1.89 5.51
C PRO A 70 5.06 -0.72 6.39
N ILE A 71 4.62 -1.04 7.61
CA ILE A 71 4.36 -0.05 8.64
C ILE A 71 5.72 0.44 9.16
N ASP A 72 5.91 1.74 9.17
CA ASP A 72 7.11 2.35 9.74
C ASP A 72 6.74 3.66 10.42
N PRO A 73 7.03 3.81 11.73
CA PRO A 73 6.71 5.03 12.48
C PRO A 73 7.37 6.29 11.91
N GLU A 74 8.46 6.14 11.19
CA GLU A 74 9.17 7.27 10.59
C GLU A 74 8.33 7.99 9.54
N VAL A 75 7.45 7.28 8.84
CA VAL A 75 6.54 7.88 7.86
C VAL A 75 5.63 8.90 8.53
N GLY A 76 4.96 8.49 9.62
CA GLY A 76 4.08 9.39 10.38
C GLY A 76 4.85 10.55 11.01
N LYS A 77 6.01 10.26 11.59
CA LYS A 77 6.85 11.29 12.21
C LYS A 77 7.25 12.37 11.22
N GLN A 78 7.74 11.99 10.05
CA GLN A 78 8.15 12.93 9.02
C GLN A 78 6.95 13.69 8.45
N GLY A 79 5.82 13.02 8.29
CA GLY A 79 4.57 13.66 7.87
C GLY A 79 4.11 14.74 8.85
N ASP A 80 4.15 14.45 10.15
CA ASP A 80 3.79 15.42 11.20
C ASP A 80 4.72 16.64 11.22
N LEU A 81 5.98 16.47 10.85
CA LEU A 81 6.95 17.55 10.73
C LEU A 81 6.79 18.36 9.44
N GLY A 82 5.89 17.96 8.55
CA GLY A 82 5.72 18.61 7.25
C GLY A 82 6.84 18.30 6.26
N SER A 83 7.59 17.23 6.50
CA SER A 83 8.72 16.80 5.67
C SER A 83 8.50 15.36 5.22
N PRO A 84 7.78 15.12 4.11
CA PRO A 84 7.51 13.76 3.65
C PRO A 84 8.80 12.93 3.57
N ILE A 85 8.69 11.63 3.90
CA ILE A 85 9.86 10.76 4.02
C ILE A 85 10.68 10.68 2.73
N VAL A 86 10.02 10.72 1.58
CA VAL A 86 10.72 10.68 0.28
C VAL A 86 11.60 11.90 0.05
N GLU A 87 11.28 13.03 0.67
CA GLU A 87 12.05 14.26 0.60
C GLU A 87 13.09 14.35 1.70
N SER A 88 12.69 14.10 2.96
CA SER A 88 13.57 14.23 4.12
C SER A 88 14.58 13.09 4.25
N LYS A 89 14.20 11.88 3.84
CA LYS A 89 15.02 10.67 3.97
C LYS A 89 14.95 9.82 2.70
N PRO A 90 15.53 10.30 1.58
CA PRO A 90 15.41 9.58 0.30
C PRO A 90 16.08 8.20 0.29
N ASP A 91 17.04 7.95 1.20
CA ASP A 91 17.71 6.65 1.30
C ASP A 91 17.00 5.66 2.22
N HIS A 92 15.92 6.08 2.88
CA HIS A 92 15.12 5.20 3.74
C HIS A 92 14.46 4.10 2.91
N GLU A 93 14.30 2.91 3.51
CA GLU A 93 13.67 1.76 2.85
C GLU A 93 12.28 2.10 2.26
N ILE A 94 11.46 2.83 3.01
CA ILE A 94 10.13 3.24 2.57
C ILE A 94 10.22 4.17 1.35
N SER A 95 11.15 5.12 1.37
CA SER A 95 11.35 6.04 0.24
C SER A 95 11.73 5.28 -1.02
N LYS A 96 12.59 4.27 -0.90
CA LYS A 96 12.99 3.41 -2.03
C LYS A 96 11.80 2.66 -2.61
N ILE A 97 10.86 2.21 -1.77
CA ILE A 97 9.64 1.54 -2.23
C ILE A 97 8.78 2.50 -3.07
N TYR A 98 8.57 3.73 -2.59
CA TYR A 98 7.84 4.75 -3.34
C TYR A 98 8.51 5.07 -4.68
N PHE A 99 9.83 5.18 -4.70
CA PHE A 99 10.56 5.43 -5.94
C PHE A 99 10.40 4.29 -6.95
N LYS A 100 10.37 3.03 -6.49
CA LYS A 100 10.11 1.88 -7.36
C LYS A 100 8.72 1.94 -7.98
N PHE A 101 7.70 2.31 -7.20
CA PHE A 101 6.35 2.48 -7.72
C PHE A 101 6.31 3.60 -8.77
N ALA A 102 6.96 4.72 -8.49
CA ALA A 102 7.03 5.84 -9.41
C ALA A 102 7.72 5.45 -10.73
N GLU A 103 8.81 4.71 -10.65
CA GLU A 103 9.52 4.21 -11.84
C GLU A 103 8.66 3.28 -12.67
N LYS A 104 7.92 2.37 -12.01
CA LYS A 104 7.01 1.45 -12.68
C LYS A 104 5.92 2.21 -13.44
N ILE A 105 5.29 3.19 -12.81
CA ILE A 105 4.27 4.02 -13.43
C ILE A 105 4.85 4.78 -14.61
N LYS A 106 6.02 5.37 -14.44
CA LYS A 106 6.72 6.11 -15.49
C LYS A 106 7.02 5.22 -16.69
N SER A 107 7.50 3.99 -16.46
CA SER A 107 7.85 3.07 -17.55
C SER A 107 6.64 2.62 -18.37
N ILE A 108 5.46 2.55 -17.76
CA ILE A 108 4.23 2.09 -18.41
C ILE A 108 3.49 3.25 -19.11
N TYR A 109 3.45 4.43 -18.49
CA TYR A 109 2.56 5.51 -18.89
C TYR A 109 3.26 6.77 -19.42
N LEU A 110 4.54 6.87 -19.22
CA LEU A 110 5.36 8.00 -19.68
C LEU A 110 6.53 7.50 -20.50
#